data_77349698fb51b60f9a5e47faa0cd5b85
#
_entry.id   77349698fb51b60f9a5e47faa0cd5b85
#
_cell.length_a   1.000
_cell.length_b   1.000
_cell.length_c   1.000
_cell.angle_alpha   90.00
_cell.angle_beta   90.00
_cell.angle_gamma   90.00
#
_symmetry.space_group_name_H-M   'P 1'
#
loop_
_entity.id
_entity.type
_entity.pdbx_description
1 polymer ?
#
loop_
_entity_poly.entity_id
_entity_poly.type
_entity_poly.pdbx_seq_one_letter_code
_entity_poly.pdbx_strand_id
1 'polypeptide(L)'
;MLHIDAYKAPKFLAPGHRVTGERDQNGRARGLGHTVVIAVQDDHSRLVYAELHSTENAVNVSITLTRAAAWMREQGCGAVEAVLSDNAKCYTGHRFAQTLDELGARHIRIPPYTPRWNGKLERFFGTLEDEWAHGRTWPNSATRDRALSSFIRYFNRWRPHSAAGGRPPITRVQQDRRHDS
;
A
#
# COMPACT_ATOMS: atom_id res chain seq x y z
N MET A 1 4.98 -14.66 1.50
CA MET A 1 3.78 -14.32 0.70
C MET A 1 3.55 -12.81 0.73
N LEU A 2 3.20 -12.19 -0.41
CA LEU A 2 2.88 -10.77 -0.49
C LEU A 2 1.38 -10.57 -0.77
N HIS A 3 0.81 -9.49 -0.24
CA HIS A 3 -0.52 -8.99 -0.58
C HIS A 3 -0.35 -7.73 -1.42
N ILE A 4 -1.15 -7.55 -2.47
CA ILE A 4 -1.15 -6.34 -3.29
C ILE A 4 -2.57 -5.82 -3.47
N ASP A 5 -2.74 -4.50 -3.35
CA ASP A 5 -4.03 -3.82 -3.53
C ASP A 5 -3.82 -2.31 -3.70
N ALA A 6 -4.87 -1.56 -4.01
CA ALA A 6 -4.80 -0.13 -4.29
C ALA A 6 -5.82 0.68 -3.47
N TYR A 7 -5.36 1.83 -2.96
CA TYR A 7 -6.18 2.83 -2.29
C TYR A 7 -6.29 4.09 -3.14
N LYS A 8 -7.51 4.62 -3.31
CA LYS A 8 -7.78 5.83 -4.10
C LYS A 8 -7.96 7.04 -3.20
N ALA A 9 -6.93 7.88 -3.12
CA ALA A 9 -6.94 9.11 -2.35
C ALA A 9 -7.50 10.28 -3.19
N PRO A 10 -8.58 10.94 -2.78
CA PRO A 10 -9.13 12.09 -3.52
C PRO A 10 -8.09 13.21 -3.69
N LYS A 11 -8.07 13.84 -4.86
CA LYS A 11 -7.28 15.05 -5.10
C LYS A 11 -8.03 16.29 -4.63
N PHE A 12 -7.29 17.28 -4.13
CA PHE A 12 -7.83 18.58 -3.71
C PHE A 12 -6.76 19.67 -3.87
N LEU A 13 -7.19 20.90 -4.11
CA LEU A 13 -6.31 22.07 -4.32
C LEU A 13 -6.10 22.90 -3.05
N ALA A 14 -7.06 22.85 -2.13
CA ALA A 14 -7.02 23.57 -0.85
C ALA A 14 -7.74 22.76 0.23
N PRO A 15 -7.50 23.05 1.52
CA PRO A 15 -8.20 22.40 2.63
C PRO A 15 -9.72 22.56 2.49
N GLY A 16 -10.48 21.50 2.79
CA GLY A 16 -11.92 21.49 2.73
C GLY A 16 -12.59 22.34 3.83
N HIS A 17 -13.89 22.59 3.69
CA HIS A 17 -14.68 23.43 4.58
C HIS A 17 -14.64 23.00 6.08
N ARG A 18 -14.42 21.73 6.37
CA ARG A 18 -14.24 21.23 7.76
C ARG A 18 -13.04 21.86 8.47
N VAL A 19 -12.08 22.34 7.69
CA VAL A 19 -10.86 22.97 8.19
C VAL A 19 -10.96 24.49 8.12
N THR A 20 -11.49 25.03 7.01
CA THR A 20 -11.55 26.47 6.75
C THR A 20 -12.78 27.14 7.38
N GLY A 21 -13.81 26.37 7.73
CA GLY A 21 -15.12 26.90 8.13
C GLY A 21 -15.95 27.47 6.98
N GLU A 22 -15.37 27.64 5.79
CA GLU A 22 -16.03 28.22 4.62
C GLU A 22 -16.43 27.13 3.64
N ARG A 23 -17.70 27.10 3.22
CA ARG A 23 -18.16 26.24 2.13
C ARG A 23 -17.70 26.84 0.80
N ASP A 24 -16.82 26.17 0.09
CA ASP A 24 -16.49 26.50 -1.29
C ASP A 24 -17.71 26.25 -2.19
N GLN A 25 -18.38 27.33 -2.58
CA GLN A 25 -19.56 27.26 -3.45
C GLN A 25 -19.21 26.89 -4.90
N ASN A 26 -17.94 26.95 -5.29
CA ASN A 26 -17.49 26.76 -6.67
C ASN A 26 -17.06 25.32 -7.01
N GLY A 27 -17.15 24.38 -6.07
CA GLY A 27 -16.88 22.97 -6.33
C GLY A 27 -15.47 22.69 -6.88
N ARG A 28 -14.45 23.46 -6.44
CA ARG A 28 -13.05 23.39 -6.93
C ARG A 28 -12.40 22.00 -6.86
N ALA A 29 -12.96 21.09 -6.08
CA ALA A 29 -12.50 19.70 -6.01
C ALA A 29 -13.21 18.78 -7.03
N ARG A 30 -14.27 19.24 -7.70
CA ARG A 30 -14.99 18.42 -8.69
C ARG A 30 -14.11 18.19 -9.92
N GLY A 31 -13.94 16.92 -10.31
CA GLY A 31 -13.19 16.54 -11.51
C GLY A 31 -11.67 16.40 -11.34
N LEU A 32 -11.08 16.65 -10.16
CA LEU A 32 -9.64 16.47 -9.95
C LEU A 32 -9.20 15.00 -9.94
N GLY A 33 -10.15 14.06 -9.77
CA GLY A 33 -9.87 12.63 -9.71
C GLY A 33 -9.15 12.21 -8.43
N HIS A 34 -8.37 11.13 -8.53
CA HIS A 34 -7.69 10.50 -7.40
C HIS A 34 -6.21 10.33 -7.70
N THR A 35 -5.39 10.31 -6.66
CA THR A 35 -4.08 9.66 -6.68
C THR A 35 -4.28 8.23 -6.21
N VAL A 36 -3.67 7.26 -6.87
CA VAL A 36 -3.75 5.85 -6.51
C VAL A 36 -2.50 5.46 -5.76
N VAL A 37 -2.65 4.96 -4.55
CA VAL A 37 -1.58 4.32 -3.77
C VAL A 37 -1.66 2.83 -4.03
N ILE A 38 -0.71 2.26 -4.76
CA ILE A 38 -0.57 0.81 -4.89
C ILE A 38 0.36 0.35 -3.78
N ALA A 39 -0.11 -0.54 -2.92
CA ALA A 39 0.63 -1.05 -1.78
C ALA A 39 0.84 -2.55 -1.87
N VAL A 40 2.04 -2.98 -1.47
CA VAL A 40 2.42 -4.38 -1.32
C VAL A 40 2.86 -4.60 0.12
N GLN A 41 2.23 -5.57 0.79
CA GLN A 41 2.53 -5.90 2.19
C GLN A 41 3.02 -7.34 2.32
N ASP A 42 4.10 -7.54 3.04
CA ASP A 42 4.53 -8.89 3.40
C ASP A 42 3.63 -9.49 4.49
N ASP A 43 3.15 -10.71 4.23
CA ASP A 43 2.21 -11.40 5.10
C ASP A 43 2.76 -11.66 6.49
N HIS A 44 4.03 -11.98 6.60
CA HIS A 44 4.69 -12.31 7.87
C HIS A 44 5.09 -11.05 8.63
N SER A 45 5.97 -10.25 8.09
CA SER A 45 6.56 -9.09 8.79
C SER A 45 5.62 -7.91 8.93
N ARG A 46 4.62 -7.77 8.06
CA ARG A 46 3.77 -6.57 7.88
C ARG A 46 4.51 -5.38 7.26
N LEU A 47 5.73 -5.56 6.79
CA LEU A 47 6.40 -4.52 6.00
C LEU A 47 5.57 -4.15 4.79
N VAL A 48 5.52 -2.85 4.51
CA VAL A 48 4.77 -2.29 3.38
C VAL A 48 5.72 -1.55 2.46
N TYR A 49 5.59 -1.81 1.17
CA TYR A 49 6.09 -0.98 0.09
C TYR A 49 4.90 -0.32 -0.60
N ALA A 50 4.98 0.96 -0.94
CA ALA A 50 3.88 1.64 -1.62
C ALA A 50 4.39 2.72 -2.58
N GLU A 51 3.70 2.86 -3.71
CA GLU A 51 3.96 3.88 -4.73
C GLU A 51 2.69 4.64 -5.09
N LEU A 52 2.89 5.88 -5.56
CA LEU A 52 1.82 6.73 -6.09
C LEU A 52 1.73 6.59 -7.61
N HIS A 53 0.52 6.41 -8.09
CA HIS A 53 0.21 6.33 -9.52
C HIS A 53 -1.00 7.21 -9.86
N SER A 54 -1.16 7.55 -11.12
CA SER A 54 -2.36 8.24 -11.61
C SER A 54 -3.55 7.29 -11.80
N THR A 55 -3.26 6.01 -12.04
CA THR A 55 -4.27 4.98 -12.32
C THR A 55 -3.84 3.62 -11.77
N GLU A 56 -4.83 2.81 -11.40
CA GLU A 56 -4.67 1.39 -11.14
C GLU A 56 -4.84 0.63 -12.47
N ASN A 57 -3.75 0.16 -13.03
CA ASN A 57 -3.74 -0.64 -14.26
C ASN A 57 -2.66 -1.72 -14.20
N ALA A 58 -2.69 -2.66 -15.16
CA ALA A 58 -1.78 -3.80 -15.16
C ALA A 58 -0.29 -3.40 -15.21
N VAL A 59 0.05 -2.28 -15.85
CA VAL A 59 1.43 -1.79 -15.91
C VAL A 59 1.89 -1.32 -14.53
N ASN A 60 1.11 -0.46 -13.90
CA ASN A 60 1.45 0.14 -12.61
C ASN A 60 1.51 -0.90 -11.49
N VAL A 61 0.54 -1.83 -11.43
CA VAL A 61 0.56 -2.90 -10.41
C VAL A 61 1.74 -3.84 -10.60
N SER A 62 2.10 -4.19 -11.85
CA SER A 62 3.25 -5.04 -12.16
C SER A 62 4.58 -4.37 -11.77
N ILE A 63 4.79 -3.11 -12.14
CA ILE A 63 6.00 -2.35 -11.79
C ILE A 63 6.12 -2.24 -10.27
N THR A 64 5.04 -1.88 -9.58
CA THR A 64 5.04 -1.77 -8.12
C THR A 64 5.36 -3.09 -7.45
N LEU A 65 4.78 -4.21 -7.93
CA LEU A 65 5.06 -5.54 -7.40
C LEU A 65 6.53 -5.93 -7.56
N THR A 66 7.10 -5.72 -8.76
CA THR A 66 8.51 -6.03 -9.03
C THR A 66 9.45 -5.24 -8.12
N ARG A 67 9.22 -3.93 -7.97
CA ARG A 67 10.00 -3.07 -7.09
C ARG A 67 9.83 -3.43 -5.62
N ALA A 68 8.60 -3.73 -5.21
CA ALA A 68 8.30 -4.18 -3.86
C ALA A 68 9.04 -5.47 -3.52
N ALA A 69 9.02 -6.47 -4.41
CA ALA A 69 9.72 -7.74 -4.21
C ALA A 69 11.24 -7.54 -4.05
N ALA A 70 11.84 -6.69 -4.89
CA ALA A 70 13.27 -6.34 -4.78
C ALA A 70 13.57 -5.64 -3.46
N TRP A 71 12.80 -4.61 -3.10
CA TRP A 71 12.97 -3.88 -1.85
C TRP A 71 12.77 -4.78 -0.61
N MET A 72 11.76 -5.65 -0.62
CA MET A 72 11.50 -6.59 0.49
C MET A 72 12.68 -7.56 0.69
N ARG A 73 13.28 -8.03 -0.40
CA ARG A 73 14.49 -8.85 -0.35
C ARG A 73 15.67 -8.10 0.28
N GLU A 74 15.87 -6.85 -0.05
CA GLU A 74 16.89 -5.97 0.58
C GLU A 74 16.65 -5.79 2.07
N GLN A 75 15.37 -5.70 2.49
CA GLN A 75 15.04 -5.65 3.93
C GLN A 75 15.28 -6.99 4.63
N GLY A 76 15.44 -8.10 3.90
CA GLY A 76 15.69 -9.44 4.42
C GLY A 76 14.45 -10.33 4.49
N CYS A 77 13.36 -9.93 3.85
CA CYS A 77 12.28 -10.87 3.57
C CYS A 77 12.79 -11.92 2.57
N GLY A 78 12.40 -13.15 2.72
CA GLY A 78 12.77 -14.25 1.81
C GLY A 78 12.22 -14.07 0.39
N ALA A 79 12.39 -15.09 -0.43
CA ALA A 79 11.82 -15.13 -1.77
C ALA A 79 10.29 -15.01 -1.75
N VAL A 80 9.73 -14.42 -2.82
CA VAL A 80 8.28 -14.28 -2.97
C VAL A 80 7.71 -15.60 -3.49
N GLU A 81 7.09 -16.39 -2.64
CA GLU A 81 6.47 -17.68 -3.01
C GLU A 81 5.07 -17.53 -3.60
N ALA A 82 4.33 -16.52 -3.15
CA ALA A 82 2.96 -16.27 -3.56
C ALA A 82 2.58 -14.79 -3.43
N VAL A 83 1.69 -14.34 -4.31
CA VAL A 83 1.08 -13.01 -4.27
C VAL A 83 -0.43 -13.14 -4.21
N LEU A 84 -1.04 -12.52 -3.20
CA LEU A 84 -2.48 -12.45 -3.02
C LEU A 84 -3.01 -11.11 -3.53
N SER A 85 -4.04 -11.15 -4.38
CA SER A 85 -4.77 -9.98 -4.87
C SER A 85 -6.26 -10.26 -4.96
N ASP A 86 -7.05 -9.22 -5.18
CA ASP A 86 -8.43 -9.36 -5.60
C ASP A 86 -8.56 -9.86 -7.07
N ASN A 87 -9.78 -9.86 -7.60
CA ASN A 87 -10.07 -10.30 -8.96
C ASN A 87 -10.19 -9.15 -9.98
N ALA A 88 -9.68 -7.95 -9.65
CA ALA A 88 -9.69 -6.84 -10.60
C ALA A 88 -8.89 -7.18 -11.88
N LYS A 89 -9.31 -6.60 -13.00
CA LYS A 89 -8.70 -6.91 -14.32
C LYS A 89 -7.19 -6.64 -14.37
N CYS A 90 -6.69 -5.68 -13.59
CA CYS A 90 -5.26 -5.37 -13.51
C CYS A 90 -4.42 -6.50 -12.91
N TYR A 91 -5.00 -7.37 -12.08
CA TYR A 91 -4.35 -8.53 -11.45
C TYR A 91 -4.60 -9.85 -12.18
N THR A 92 -5.59 -9.90 -13.08
CA THR A 92 -5.95 -11.14 -13.80
C THR A 92 -5.44 -11.19 -15.25
N GLY A 93 -4.83 -10.09 -15.72
CA GLY A 93 -4.33 -9.97 -17.09
C GLY A 93 -2.95 -10.61 -17.31
N HIS A 94 -2.60 -10.85 -18.57
CA HIS A 94 -1.34 -11.48 -19.00
C HIS A 94 -0.09 -10.80 -18.42
N ARG A 95 -0.06 -9.46 -18.38
CA ARG A 95 1.10 -8.72 -17.86
C ARG A 95 1.38 -9.01 -16.38
N PHE A 96 0.34 -9.12 -15.56
CA PHE A 96 0.51 -9.45 -14.16
C PHE A 96 0.95 -10.92 -13.99
N ALA A 97 0.39 -11.83 -14.77
CA ALA A 97 0.83 -13.23 -14.81
C ALA A 97 2.32 -13.36 -15.18
N GLN A 98 2.76 -12.67 -16.22
CA GLN A 98 4.19 -12.61 -16.60
C GLN A 98 5.06 -12.10 -15.43
N THR A 99 4.63 -11.05 -14.71
CA THR A 99 5.37 -10.54 -13.56
C THR A 99 5.48 -11.58 -12.44
N LEU A 100 4.45 -12.37 -12.22
CA LEU A 100 4.47 -13.46 -11.23
C LEU A 100 5.44 -14.58 -11.66
N ASP A 101 5.44 -14.94 -12.93
CA ASP A 101 6.35 -15.94 -13.50
C ASP A 101 7.81 -15.48 -13.35
N GLU A 102 8.12 -14.21 -13.65
CA GLU A 102 9.45 -13.62 -13.48
C GLU A 102 9.91 -13.62 -12.01
N LEU A 103 8.96 -13.48 -11.05
CA LEU A 103 9.24 -13.58 -9.62
C LEU A 103 9.28 -15.02 -9.09
N GLY A 104 8.88 -16.01 -9.89
CA GLY A 104 8.69 -17.39 -9.45
C GLY A 104 7.56 -17.56 -8.44
N ALA A 105 6.56 -16.67 -8.44
CA ALA A 105 5.53 -16.60 -7.43
C ALA A 105 4.18 -17.15 -7.91
N ARG A 106 3.47 -17.87 -7.06
CA ARG A 106 2.10 -18.31 -7.32
C ARG A 106 1.12 -17.16 -7.15
N HIS A 107 0.10 -17.08 -8.00
CA HIS A 107 -1.02 -16.17 -7.81
C HIS A 107 -2.08 -16.79 -6.91
N ILE A 108 -2.44 -16.11 -5.83
CA ILE A 108 -3.57 -16.45 -4.97
C ILE A 108 -4.63 -15.37 -5.18
N ARG A 109 -5.75 -15.75 -5.79
CA ARG A 109 -6.90 -14.83 -5.96
C ARG A 109 -7.86 -14.98 -4.81
N ILE A 110 -8.34 -13.89 -4.26
CA ILE A 110 -9.35 -13.89 -3.20
C ILE A 110 -10.63 -14.51 -3.75
N PRO A 111 -11.15 -15.59 -3.13
CA PRO A 111 -12.44 -16.15 -3.55
C PRO A 111 -13.56 -15.12 -3.42
N PRO A 112 -14.55 -15.13 -4.30
CA PRO A 112 -15.73 -14.27 -4.17
C PRO A 112 -16.34 -14.38 -2.76
N TYR A 113 -16.83 -13.28 -2.23
CA TYR A 113 -17.51 -13.20 -0.93
C TYR A 113 -16.67 -13.60 0.30
N THR A 114 -15.33 -13.55 0.20
CA THR A 114 -14.43 -13.86 1.34
C THR A 114 -13.51 -12.67 1.70
N PRO A 115 -14.06 -11.55 2.19
CA PRO A 115 -13.28 -10.32 2.45
C PRO A 115 -12.15 -10.51 3.47
N ARG A 116 -12.25 -11.52 4.34
CA ARG A 116 -11.22 -11.79 5.38
C ARG A 116 -9.81 -12.04 4.84
N TRP A 117 -9.67 -12.43 3.58
CA TRP A 117 -8.36 -12.73 2.98
C TRP A 117 -7.49 -11.49 2.77
N ASN A 118 -8.10 -10.32 2.51
CA ASN A 118 -7.36 -9.06 2.35
C ASN A 118 -7.30 -8.19 3.62
N GLY A 119 -7.87 -8.67 4.73
CA GLY A 119 -8.01 -7.87 5.97
C GLY A 119 -6.72 -7.28 6.54
N LYS A 120 -5.54 -7.79 6.12
CA LYS A 120 -4.25 -7.25 6.54
C LYS A 120 -3.94 -5.94 5.82
N LEU A 121 -4.10 -5.94 4.49
CA LEU A 121 -3.85 -4.76 3.67
C LEU A 121 -4.98 -3.73 3.82
N GLU A 122 -6.23 -4.19 4.00
CA GLU A 122 -7.36 -3.31 4.35
C GLU A 122 -7.08 -2.54 5.66
N ARG A 123 -6.54 -3.21 6.68
CA ARG A 123 -6.14 -2.57 7.94
C ARG A 123 -4.99 -1.57 7.73
N PHE A 124 -4.05 -1.88 6.85
CA PHE A 124 -3.02 -0.93 6.47
C PHE A 124 -3.63 0.29 5.78
N PHE A 125 -4.59 0.12 4.85
CA PHE A 125 -5.27 1.23 4.20
C PHE A 125 -6.10 2.08 5.16
N GLY A 126 -6.76 1.48 6.14
CA GLY A 126 -7.39 2.24 7.24
C GLY A 126 -6.37 3.12 7.99
N THR A 127 -5.21 2.55 8.36
CA THR A 127 -4.13 3.31 8.99
C THR A 127 -3.57 4.41 8.06
N LEU A 128 -3.41 4.11 6.78
CA LEU A 128 -2.98 5.08 5.76
C LEU A 128 -3.97 6.25 5.65
N GLU A 129 -5.27 5.93 5.65
CA GLU A 129 -6.33 6.94 5.60
C GLU A 129 -6.33 7.84 6.82
N ASP A 130 -6.29 7.25 8.01
CA ASP A 130 -6.33 7.98 9.28
C ASP A 130 -5.06 8.80 9.52
N GLU A 131 -3.88 8.22 9.33
CA GLU A 131 -2.61 8.82 9.77
C GLU A 131 -1.88 9.58 8.66
N TRP A 132 -2.07 9.23 7.38
CA TRP A 132 -1.47 9.95 6.26
C TRP A 132 -2.48 10.82 5.52
N ALA A 133 -3.62 10.27 5.06
CA ALA A 133 -4.53 11.06 4.24
C ALA A 133 -5.22 12.15 5.05
N HIS A 134 -5.61 11.85 6.29
CA HIS A 134 -6.35 12.72 7.21
C HIS A 134 -5.61 13.09 8.49
N GLY A 135 -4.43 12.55 8.75
CA GLY A 135 -3.69 12.72 10.00
C GLY A 135 -3.28 14.17 10.33
N ARG A 136 -3.32 15.05 9.34
CA ARG A 136 -3.17 16.50 9.49
C ARG A 136 -3.87 17.25 8.37
N THR A 137 -4.02 18.55 8.54
CA THR A 137 -4.48 19.43 7.46
C THR A 137 -3.39 19.60 6.41
N TRP A 138 -3.68 19.16 5.19
CA TRP A 138 -2.82 19.30 4.05
C TRP A 138 -3.19 20.54 3.22
N PRO A 139 -2.22 21.38 2.80
CA PRO A 139 -2.51 22.53 1.95
C PRO A 139 -3.14 22.13 0.60
N ASN A 140 -2.70 21.00 0.05
CA ASN A 140 -3.20 20.41 -1.20
C ASN A 140 -2.77 18.94 -1.29
N SER A 141 -3.37 18.20 -2.24
CA SER A 141 -3.05 16.79 -2.44
C SER A 141 -1.59 16.55 -2.85
N ALA A 142 -0.95 17.45 -3.60
CA ALA A 142 0.44 17.30 -3.99
C ALA A 142 1.39 17.29 -2.76
N THR A 143 1.09 18.12 -1.75
CA THR A 143 1.86 18.13 -0.49
C THR A 143 1.62 16.85 0.32
N ARG A 144 0.38 16.38 0.40
CA ARG A 144 0.05 15.09 1.01
C ARG A 144 0.81 13.95 0.31
N ASP A 145 0.76 13.92 -1.01
CA ASP A 145 1.33 12.86 -1.83
C ASP A 145 2.85 12.76 -1.64
N ARG A 146 3.56 13.89 -1.58
CA ARG A 146 5.00 13.92 -1.27
C ARG A 146 5.36 13.33 0.10
N ALA A 147 4.44 13.35 1.05
CA ALA A 147 4.68 12.82 2.39
C ALA A 147 4.50 11.29 2.48
N LEU A 148 4.00 10.60 1.42
CA LEU A 148 3.76 9.17 1.47
C LEU A 148 5.03 8.38 1.82
N SER A 149 6.15 8.67 1.19
CA SER A 149 7.41 7.94 1.44
C SER A 149 7.87 8.04 2.90
N SER A 150 7.71 9.23 3.50
CA SER A 150 8.02 9.44 4.92
C SER A 150 7.06 8.69 5.84
N PHE A 151 5.78 8.64 5.49
CA PHE A 151 4.79 7.85 6.22
C PHE A 151 5.08 6.35 6.13
N ILE A 152 5.36 5.80 4.95
CA ILE A 152 5.72 4.38 4.78
C ILE A 152 6.96 4.02 5.59
N ARG A 153 7.98 4.89 5.59
CA ARG A 153 9.17 4.70 6.42
C ARG A 153 8.84 4.71 7.91
N TYR A 154 7.99 5.64 8.36
CA TYR A 154 7.50 5.68 9.75
C TYR A 154 6.74 4.41 10.10
N PHE A 155 5.78 4.00 9.28
CA PHE A 155 4.99 2.78 9.47
C PHE A 155 5.87 1.55 9.66
N ASN A 156 6.87 1.38 8.81
CA ASN A 156 7.73 0.20 8.80
C ASN A 156 8.73 0.18 9.95
N ARG A 157 9.26 1.34 10.38
CA ARG A 157 10.42 1.40 11.28
C ARG A 157 10.13 1.90 12.69
N TRP A 158 9.02 2.62 12.90
CA TRP A 158 8.74 3.24 14.21
C TRP A 158 7.33 3.00 14.71
N ARG A 159 6.35 2.82 13.83
CA ARG A 159 4.96 2.65 14.25
C ARG A 159 4.77 1.30 14.95
N PRO A 160 4.24 1.27 16.21
CA PRO A 160 3.90 0.03 16.88
C PRO A 160 2.87 -0.78 16.09
N HIS A 161 3.08 -2.09 15.98
CA HIS A 161 2.18 -3.00 15.26
C HIS A 161 1.82 -4.20 16.14
N SER A 162 0.52 -4.49 16.32
CA SER A 162 0.02 -5.56 17.19
C SER A 162 0.59 -6.94 16.81
N ALA A 163 0.67 -7.25 15.50
CA ALA A 163 1.23 -8.52 15.01
C ALA A 163 2.74 -8.66 15.28
N ALA A 164 3.44 -7.59 15.66
CA ALA A 164 4.85 -7.58 16.05
C ALA A 164 5.04 -7.38 17.56
N GLY A 165 4.02 -7.68 18.36
CA GLY A 165 4.06 -7.51 19.81
C GLY A 165 4.26 -6.05 20.25
N GLY A 166 3.63 -5.10 19.53
CA GLY A 166 3.75 -3.66 19.79
C GLY A 166 5.06 -3.04 19.27
N ARG A 167 5.89 -3.79 18.54
CA ARG A 167 7.11 -3.29 17.89
C ARG A 167 6.85 -2.95 16.42
N PRO A 168 7.71 -2.16 15.77
CA PRO A 168 7.57 -1.87 14.34
C PRO A 168 7.71 -3.13 13.45
N PRO A 169 7.07 -3.17 12.27
CA PRO A 169 7.13 -4.29 11.34
C PRO A 169 8.54 -4.80 11.01
N ILE A 170 9.51 -3.90 10.86
CA ILE A 170 10.91 -4.24 10.54
C ILE A 170 11.56 -5.18 11.58
N THR A 171 11.11 -5.14 12.82
CA THR A 171 11.68 -5.96 13.90
C THR A 171 11.42 -7.45 13.71
N ARG A 172 10.36 -7.83 12.99
CA ARG A 172 10.06 -9.24 12.69
C ARG A 172 11.08 -9.84 11.72
N VAL A 173 11.46 -9.10 10.69
CA VAL A 173 12.50 -9.54 9.75
C VAL A 173 13.87 -9.68 10.43
N GLN A 174 14.17 -8.76 11.37
CA GLN A 174 15.43 -8.81 12.12
C GLN A 174 15.51 -9.99 13.09
N GLN A 175 14.35 -10.46 13.58
CA GLN A 175 14.30 -11.64 14.45
C GLN A 175 14.56 -12.92 13.68
N ASP A 176 13.96 -13.09 12.50
CA ASP A 176 14.15 -14.25 11.65
C ASP A 176 15.64 -14.44 11.31
N ARG A 177 16.35 -13.36 10.94
CA ARG A 177 17.80 -13.39 10.67
C ARG A 177 18.68 -13.84 11.84
N ARG A 178 18.21 -13.68 13.09
CA ARG A 178 18.97 -14.13 14.29
C ARG A 178 18.76 -15.60 14.60
N HIS A 179 17.74 -16.22 14.04
CA HIS A 179 17.46 -17.64 14.23
C HIS A 179 18.13 -18.51 13.16
N ASP A 180 18.52 -17.88 12.02
CA ASP A 180 19.19 -18.53 10.90
C ASP A 180 20.73 -18.40 10.95
N SER A 181 21.28 -17.75 11.97
CA SER A 181 22.73 -17.56 12.20
C SER A 181 23.18 -18.30 13.45
#